data_78f0ab000650320cdebcb4714c0d0c58
#
_entry.id   78f0ab000650320cdebcb4714c0d0c58
#
_cell.length_a   1.000
_cell.length_b   1.000
_cell.length_c   1.000
_cell.angle_alpha   90.00
_cell.angle_beta   90.00
_cell.angle_gamma   90.00
#
_symmetry.space_group_name_H-M   'P 1'
#
loop_
_entity.id
_entity.type
_entity.pdbx_description
1 polymer ?
#
loop_
_entity_poly.entity_id
_entity_poly.type
_entity_poly.pdbx_seq_one_letter_code
_entity_poly.pdbx_strand_id
1 'polypeptide(L)'
;MDTITTSAHDALKKELQAIFSDGLVTVIGSGLSCAEGLPGMGALARELISKVPSAIPDADKATWAAIEACLTSDGLEGALLKHPPTDGIESAIIQFTSAFVLSKEQEAITACVTGTRKLKIASLLPHISAATPKIAHIITTNYDRLIEFATESEGWGVDSMMVGRYWGKHDPELSSKLMIRDVSRGNRGAVRLIYRNHIKLFKPHGSLDWFMAGDTPMTSSMAFSGDPLIITPGVGKYKKGYGQPFDVHRERGNAAIDNASSILCIGYGFNDDHLQTHLSPKLKGGTRALLLTHSLSPNARTVVAQSQNCTALVNSADAKNPGTIVVRGKTETLIPSVEWWDVENFVKGVLTI
;
A
#
# COMPACT_ATOMS: atom_id res chain seq x y z
N MET A 1 -15.17 -28.13 0.63
CA MET A 1 -13.89 -27.57 1.09
C MET A 1 -13.35 -28.44 2.20
N ASP A 2 -12.11 -28.90 2.10
CA ASP A 2 -11.48 -29.71 3.15
C ASP A 2 -11.15 -28.82 4.34
N THR A 3 -11.31 -29.35 5.56
CA THR A 3 -11.03 -28.64 6.82
C THR A 3 -9.65 -29.09 7.32
N ILE A 4 -8.82 -28.13 7.72
CA ILE A 4 -7.46 -28.40 8.21
C ILE A 4 -7.50 -29.07 9.59
N THR A 5 -6.74 -30.14 9.79
CA THR A 5 -6.53 -30.77 11.11
C THR A 5 -5.63 -29.92 12.03
N THR A 6 -5.66 -30.12 13.34
CA THR A 6 -4.84 -29.36 14.32
C THR A 6 -3.36 -29.42 14.00
N SER A 7 -2.82 -30.59 13.65
CA SER A 7 -1.40 -30.75 13.27
C SER A 7 -1.05 -30.00 11.98
N ALA A 8 -1.94 -30.01 10.98
CA ALA A 8 -1.77 -29.26 9.76
C ALA A 8 -1.86 -27.73 9.99
N HIS A 9 -2.64 -27.30 10.96
CA HIS A 9 -2.75 -25.92 11.39
C HIS A 9 -1.43 -25.36 11.97
N ASP A 10 -0.76 -26.13 12.83
CA ASP A 10 0.54 -25.75 13.40
C ASP A 10 1.66 -25.75 12.35
N ALA A 11 1.62 -26.69 11.42
CA ALA A 11 2.54 -26.73 10.28
C ALA A 11 2.37 -25.49 9.39
N LEU A 12 1.12 -25.10 9.09
CA LEU A 12 0.82 -23.90 8.33
C LEU A 12 1.32 -22.64 9.04
N LYS A 13 1.11 -22.49 10.36
CA LYS A 13 1.62 -21.34 11.13
C LYS A 13 3.13 -21.19 10.97
N LYS A 14 3.89 -22.28 11.14
CA LYS A 14 5.36 -22.27 10.99
C LYS A 14 5.79 -21.85 9.59
N GLU A 15 5.09 -22.32 8.58
CA GLU A 15 5.36 -21.94 7.18
C GLU A 15 5.10 -20.45 6.94
N LEU A 16 3.98 -19.91 7.46
CA LEU A 16 3.63 -18.51 7.34
C LEU A 16 4.62 -17.61 8.12
N GLN A 17 5.06 -18.03 9.31
CA GLN A 17 6.10 -17.36 10.10
C GLN A 17 7.44 -17.28 9.36
N ALA A 18 7.80 -18.30 8.60
CA ALA A 18 9.06 -18.36 7.85
C ALA A 18 9.17 -17.30 6.72
N ILE A 19 8.08 -16.63 6.38
CA ILE A 19 8.06 -15.52 5.42
C ILE A 19 8.65 -14.26 6.05
N PHE A 20 8.52 -14.10 7.36
CA PHE A 20 9.01 -12.96 8.15
C PHE A 20 10.49 -13.10 8.48
N SER A 21 11.31 -13.15 7.45
CA SER A 21 12.77 -13.28 7.52
C SER A 21 13.47 -12.03 6.96
N ASP A 22 14.78 -11.96 7.08
CA ASP A 22 15.57 -10.87 6.50
C ASP A 22 15.35 -10.77 4.98
N GLY A 23 15.22 -9.54 4.49
CA GLY A 23 14.95 -9.28 3.09
C GLY A 23 13.46 -9.37 2.72
N LEU A 24 12.55 -9.39 3.72
CA LEU A 24 11.11 -9.24 3.46
C LEU A 24 10.80 -7.86 2.88
N VAL A 25 10.03 -7.85 1.79
CA VAL A 25 9.44 -6.63 1.22
C VAL A 25 7.92 -6.70 1.32
N THR A 26 7.32 -5.63 1.81
CA THR A 26 5.87 -5.53 1.97
C THR A 26 5.26 -4.63 0.90
N VAL A 27 4.27 -5.15 0.16
CA VAL A 27 3.51 -4.40 -0.85
C VAL A 27 2.09 -4.19 -0.30
N ILE A 28 1.69 -2.92 -0.16
CA ILE A 28 0.42 -2.55 0.44
C ILE A 28 -0.47 -1.88 -0.62
N GLY A 29 -1.69 -2.37 -0.76
CA GLY A 29 -2.71 -1.77 -1.61
C GLY A 29 -3.86 -1.17 -0.79
N SER A 30 -4.86 -0.65 -1.51
CA SER A 30 -6.03 0.04 -0.93
C SER A 30 -6.84 -0.79 0.05
N GLY A 31 -6.74 -2.12 -0.01
CA GLY A 31 -7.46 -3.00 0.91
C GLY A 31 -7.07 -2.79 2.38
N LEU A 32 -5.82 -2.43 2.69
CA LEU A 32 -5.42 -2.08 4.05
C LEU A 32 -6.12 -0.79 4.50
N SER A 33 -6.11 0.25 3.67
CA SER A 33 -6.77 1.53 3.98
C SER A 33 -8.29 1.38 4.08
N CYS A 34 -8.91 0.53 3.25
CA CYS A 34 -10.32 0.18 3.36
C CYS A 34 -10.65 -0.49 4.71
N ALA A 35 -9.78 -1.36 5.21
CA ALA A 35 -9.94 -1.98 6.53
C ALA A 35 -9.83 -0.95 7.68
N GLU A 36 -9.26 0.23 7.40
CA GLU A 36 -9.19 1.38 8.29
C GLU A 36 -10.32 2.42 8.06
N GLY A 37 -11.29 2.11 7.20
CA GLY A 37 -12.45 2.96 6.93
C GLY A 37 -12.27 3.96 5.79
N LEU A 38 -11.16 3.92 5.06
CA LEU A 38 -10.97 4.76 3.88
C LEU A 38 -11.78 4.22 2.68
N PRO A 39 -12.10 5.07 1.70
CA PRO A 39 -12.93 4.66 0.58
C PRO A 39 -12.19 3.68 -0.35
N GLY A 40 -12.85 2.59 -0.72
CA GLY A 40 -12.44 1.77 -1.85
C GLY A 40 -12.89 2.37 -3.18
N MET A 41 -12.44 1.77 -4.30
CA MET A 41 -12.67 2.29 -5.65
C MET A 41 -14.15 2.52 -5.98
N GLY A 42 -15.06 1.67 -5.49
CA GLY A 42 -16.50 1.85 -5.71
C GLY A 42 -17.10 3.03 -4.94
N ALA A 43 -16.61 3.33 -3.74
CA ALA A 43 -17.03 4.51 -2.97
C ALA A 43 -16.47 5.78 -3.62
N LEU A 44 -15.22 5.73 -4.08
CA LEU A 44 -14.59 6.83 -4.80
C LEU A 44 -15.33 7.14 -6.11
N ALA A 45 -15.69 6.13 -6.90
CA ALA A 45 -16.45 6.32 -8.13
C ALA A 45 -17.80 7.04 -7.86
N ARG A 46 -18.53 6.65 -6.81
CA ARG A 46 -19.79 7.33 -6.43
C ARG A 46 -19.57 8.80 -6.03
N GLU A 47 -18.50 9.10 -5.30
CA GLU A 47 -18.15 10.48 -4.93
C GLU A 47 -17.87 11.32 -6.18
N LEU A 48 -17.08 10.79 -7.12
CA LEU A 48 -16.76 11.47 -8.38
C LEU A 48 -17.99 11.71 -9.26
N ILE A 49 -18.88 10.73 -9.39
CA ILE A 49 -20.17 10.89 -10.09
C ILE A 49 -20.96 12.08 -9.51
N SER A 50 -20.98 12.20 -8.18
CA SER A 50 -21.73 13.25 -7.49
C SER A 50 -21.10 14.65 -7.62
N LYS A 51 -19.77 14.73 -7.67
CA LYS A 51 -19.05 16.01 -7.52
C LYS A 51 -18.50 16.59 -8.81
N VAL A 52 -17.94 15.76 -9.70
CA VAL A 52 -17.25 16.22 -10.91
C VAL A 52 -18.15 17.03 -11.84
N PRO A 53 -19.43 16.66 -12.11
CA PRO A 53 -20.27 17.39 -13.05
C PRO A 53 -20.46 18.89 -12.74
N SER A 54 -20.39 19.23 -11.43
CA SER A 54 -20.57 20.63 -10.98
C SER A 54 -19.28 21.46 -11.00
N ALA A 55 -18.12 20.81 -11.17
CA ALA A 55 -16.81 21.44 -11.07
C ALA A 55 -16.07 21.58 -12.41
N ILE A 56 -16.60 20.95 -13.47
CA ILE A 56 -15.98 20.98 -14.79
C ILE A 56 -16.68 21.99 -15.73
N PRO A 57 -15.94 22.57 -16.71
CA PRO A 57 -16.52 23.43 -17.73
C PRO A 57 -17.57 22.70 -18.58
N ASP A 58 -18.51 23.44 -19.19
CA ASP A 58 -19.54 22.87 -20.07
C ASP A 58 -18.95 22.09 -21.23
N ALA A 59 -17.79 22.51 -21.75
CA ALA A 59 -17.08 21.79 -22.82
C ALA A 59 -16.66 20.37 -22.45
N ASP A 60 -16.44 20.10 -21.16
CA ASP A 60 -15.97 18.80 -20.66
C ASP A 60 -17.12 17.86 -20.27
N LYS A 61 -18.36 18.36 -20.17
CA LYS A 61 -19.52 17.59 -19.71
C LYS A 61 -19.82 16.36 -20.58
N ALA A 62 -19.65 16.49 -21.91
CA ALA A 62 -19.86 15.37 -22.83
C ALA A 62 -18.83 14.23 -22.60
N THR A 63 -17.56 14.61 -22.38
CA THR A 63 -16.50 13.64 -22.06
C THR A 63 -16.74 12.98 -20.71
N TRP A 64 -17.15 13.77 -19.70
CA TRP A 64 -17.49 13.20 -18.39
C TRP A 64 -18.67 12.23 -18.46
N ALA A 65 -19.74 12.56 -19.18
CA ALA A 65 -20.89 11.67 -19.36
C ALA A 65 -20.51 10.32 -19.97
N ALA A 66 -19.56 10.31 -20.94
CA ALA A 66 -19.02 9.07 -21.51
C ALA A 66 -18.22 8.26 -20.48
N ILE A 67 -17.40 8.91 -19.63
CA ILE A 67 -16.68 8.27 -18.53
C ILE A 67 -17.69 7.68 -17.52
N GLU A 68 -18.65 8.48 -17.07
CA GLU A 68 -19.66 8.09 -16.08
C GLU A 68 -20.46 6.86 -16.52
N ALA A 69 -20.86 6.78 -17.78
CA ALA A 69 -21.59 5.64 -18.33
C ALA A 69 -20.82 4.31 -18.22
N CYS A 70 -19.48 4.36 -18.19
CA CYS A 70 -18.61 3.19 -18.07
C CYS A 70 -18.20 2.86 -16.63
N LEU A 71 -18.41 3.78 -15.66
CA LEU A 71 -17.93 3.58 -14.29
C LEU A 71 -18.50 2.34 -13.60
N THR A 72 -19.74 1.98 -13.89
CA THR A 72 -20.41 0.82 -13.27
C THR A 72 -19.92 -0.50 -13.85
N SER A 73 -19.67 -0.56 -15.16
CA SER A 73 -19.27 -1.80 -15.85
C SER A 73 -17.77 -2.06 -15.80
N ASP A 74 -16.96 -1.03 -15.98
CA ASP A 74 -15.50 -1.15 -16.18
C ASP A 74 -14.71 -0.69 -14.95
N GLY A 75 -15.38 -0.11 -13.97
CA GLY A 75 -14.75 0.55 -12.84
C GLY A 75 -14.06 1.86 -13.23
N LEU A 76 -13.51 2.57 -12.24
CA LEU A 76 -12.92 3.89 -12.47
C LEU A 76 -11.73 3.85 -13.46
N GLU A 77 -10.81 2.90 -13.26
CA GLU A 77 -9.63 2.77 -14.12
C GLU A 77 -10.00 2.41 -15.58
N GLY A 78 -10.87 1.43 -15.75
CA GLY A 78 -11.34 1.02 -17.08
C GLY A 78 -12.11 2.13 -17.82
N ALA A 79 -12.95 2.88 -17.12
CA ALA A 79 -13.69 3.99 -17.69
C ALA A 79 -12.76 5.11 -18.19
N LEU A 80 -11.74 5.49 -17.38
CA LEU A 80 -10.77 6.52 -17.72
C LEU A 80 -9.77 6.08 -18.82
N LEU A 81 -9.52 4.78 -18.94
CA LEU A 81 -8.73 4.24 -20.07
C LEU A 81 -9.51 4.28 -21.38
N LYS A 82 -10.81 3.98 -21.35
CA LYS A 82 -11.68 4.04 -22.55
C LYS A 82 -11.96 5.47 -23.01
N HIS A 83 -12.17 6.35 -22.06
CA HIS A 83 -12.48 7.76 -22.28
C HIS A 83 -11.47 8.63 -21.54
N PRO A 84 -10.31 8.95 -22.16
CA PRO A 84 -9.28 9.77 -21.52
C PRO A 84 -9.85 11.11 -21.05
N PRO A 85 -9.62 11.49 -19.78
CA PRO A 85 -10.12 12.75 -19.25
C PRO A 85 -9.38 13.93 -19.88
N THR A 86 -10.07 15.07 -20.00
CA THR A 86 -9.45 16.36 -20.26
C THR A 86 -8.69 16.85 -19.01
N ASP A 87 -7.84 17.86 -19.16
CA ASP A 87 -7.10 18.46 -18.02
C ASP A 87 -8.06 18.97 -16.93
N GLY A 88 -9.22 19.53 -17.34
CA GLY A 88 -10.26 20.01 -16.40
C GLY A 88 -10.89 18.86 -15.61
N ILE A 89 -11.23 17.76 -16.29
CA ILE A 89 -11.76 16.57 -15.63
C ILE A 89 -10.70 15.93 -14.72
N GLU A 90 -9.45 15.83 -15.18
CA GLU A 90 -8.35 15.27 -14.38
C GLU A 90 -8.13 16.06 -13.09
N SER A 91 -8.08 17.40 -13.17
CA SER A 91 -7.97 18.27 -11.99
C SER A 91 -9.13 18.08 -11.02
N ALA A 92 -10.37 18.01 -11.51
CA ALA A 92 -11.53 17.74 -10.66
C ALA A 92 -11.45 16.35 -10.00
N ILE A 93 -11.01 15.31 -10.71
CA ILE A 93 -10.80 13.96 -10.15
C ILE A 93 -9.75 14.00 -9.04
N ILE A 94 -8.60 14.66 -9.25
CA ILE A 94 -7.55 14.81 -8.24
C ILE A 94 -8.09 15.53 -7.00
N GLN A 95 -8.76 16.65 -7.19
CA GLN A 95 -9.32 17.46 -6.11
C GLN A 95 -10.32 16.66 -5.25
N PHE A 96 -11.31 16.01 -5.85
CA PHE A 96 -12.32 15.28 -5.10
C PHE A 96 -11.80 13.97 -4.53
N THR A 97 -10.90 13.27 -5.23
CA THR A 97 -10.24 12.08 -4.69
C THR A 97 -9.44 12.44 -3.45
N SER A 98 -8.59 13.45 -3.53
CA SER A 98 -7.75 13.85 -2.40
C SER A 98 -8.58 14.35 -1.22
N ALA A 99 -9.59 15.18 -1.45
CA ALA A 99 -10.48 15.69 -0.39
C ALA A 99 -11.23 14.55 0.32
N PHE A 100 -11.75 13.59 -0.43
CA PHE A 100 -12.49 12.46 0.13
C PHE A 100 -11.58 11.52 0.92
N VAL A 101 -10.42 11.15 0.38
CA VAL A 101 -9.46 10.29 1.09
C VAL A 101 -8.93 11.00 2.33
N LEU A 102 -8.58 12.28 2.25
CA LEU A 102 -8.09 13.08 3.37
C LEU A 102 -9.13 13.18 4.51
N SER A 103 -10.40 13.38 4.20
CA SER A 103 -11.47 13.40 5.20
C SER A 103 -11.55 12.09 5.97
N LYS A 104 -11.48 10.95 5.28
CA LYS A 104 -11.53 9.63 5.90
C LYS A 104 -10.24 9.27 6.64
N GLU A 105 -9.11 9.69 6.15
CA GLU A 105 -7.83 9.59 6.86
C GLU A 105 -7.87 10.33 8.19
N GLN A 106 -8.40 11.58 8.19
CA GLN A 106 -8.54 12.38 9.42
C GLN A 106 -9.47 11.71 10.45
N GLU A 107 -10.59 11.11 10.01
CA GLU A 107 -11.47 10.32 10.89
C GLU A 107 -10.70 9.15 11.52
N ALA A 108 -9.93 8.39 10.72
CA ALA A 108 -9.15 7.26 11.18
C ALA A 108 -8.04 7.68 12.18
N ILE A 109 -7.29 8.73 11.86
CA ILE A 109 -6.23 9.27 12.73
C ILE A 109 -6.83 9.83 14.03
N THR A 110 -7.96 10.54 13.97
CA THR A 110 -8.66 11.06 15.14
C THR A 110 -9.04 9.93 16.09
N ALA A 111 -9.57 8.83 15.58
CA ALA A 111 -9.89 7.66 16.38
C ALA A 111 -8.65 7.05 17.07
N CYS A 112 -7.49 7.10 16.42
CA CYS A 112 -6.23 6.65 17.02
C CYS A 112 -5.74 7.62 18.11
N VAL A 113 -5.76 8.92 17.84
CA VAL A 113 -5.32 9.96 18.79
C VAL A 113 -6.19 9.99 20.05
N THR A 114 -7.50 9.74 19.89
CA THR A 114 -8.44 9.65 21.03
C THR A 114 -8.37 8.29 21.77
N GLY A 115 -7.52 7.36 21.32
CA GLY A 115 -7.33 6.07 21.94
C GLY A 115 -8.47 5.07 21.73
N THR A 116 -9.41 5.37 20.81
CA THR A 116 -10.55 4.48 20.54
C THR A 116 -10.20 3.32 19.61
N ARG A 117 -9.07 3.39 18.89
CA ARG A 117 -8.55 2.32 18.04
C ARG A 117 -7.03 2.44 17.82
N LYS A 118 -6.43 1.37 17.31
CA LYS A 118 -5.07 1.33 16.80
C LYS A 118 -5.10 0.86 15.34
N LEU A 119 -4.24 1.42 14.49
CA LEU A 119 -4.15 0.97 13.09
C LEU A 119 -3.60 -0.45 13.02
N LYS A 120 -4.19 -1.28 12.18
CA LYS A 120 -3.83 -2.71 12.05
C LYS A 120 -2.37 -2.91 11.67
N ILE A 121 -1.83 -2.07 10.79
CA ILE A 121 -0.43 -2.14 10.36
C ILE A 121 0.56 -1.94 11.52
N ALA A 122 0.19 -1.18 12.57
CA ALA A 122 1.04 -0.96 13.74
C ALA A 122 1.35 -2.26 14.48
N SER A 123 0.42 -3.21 14.51
CA SER A 123 0.64 -4.53 15.11
C SER A 123 1.67 -5.38 14.35
N LEU A 124 1.81 -5.16 13.06
CA LEU A 124 2.71 -5.90 12.18
C LEU A 124 4.17 -5.41 12.26
N LEU A 125 4.39 -4.12 12.51
CA LEU A 125 5.73 -3.50 12.49
C LEU A 125 6.78 -4.25 13.32
N PRO A 126 6.50 -4.73 14.55
CA PRO A 126 7.48 -5.50 15.33
C PRO A 126 7.94 -6.80 14.67
N HIS A 127 7.17 -7.34 13.75
CA HIS A 127 7.41 -8.64 13.10
C HIS A 127 7.99 -8.52 11.67
N ILE A 128 7.91 -7.33 11.05
CA ILE A 128 8.22 -7.12 9.63
C ILE A 128 9.73 -7.23 9.30
N SER A 129 10.60 -7.27 10.31
CA SER A 129 12.04 -7.50 10.18
C SER A 129 12.56 -8.30 11.36
N ALA A 130 13.36 -9.33 11.08
CA ALA A 130 14.04 -10.11 12.11
C ALA A 130 15.32 -9.42 12.63
N ALA A 131 15.90 -8.53 11.83
CA ALA A 131 17.14 -7.82 12.15
C ALA A 131 17.00 -6.79 13.28
N THR A 132 18.14 -6.44 13.90
CA THR A 132 18.24 -5.32 14.85
C THR A 132 19.38 -4.41 14.42
N PRO A 133 19.15 -3.13 14.12
CA PRO A 133 17.84 -2.45 14.12
C PRO A 133 16.89 -2.99 13.06
N LYS A 134 15.59 -2.87 13.30
CA LYS A 134 14.56 -3.27 12.34
C LYS A 134 14.48 -2.25 11.21
N ILE A 135 14.72 -2.71 9.98
CA ILE A 135 14.60 -1.90 8.76
C ILE A 135 13.66 -2.64 7.83
N ALA A 136 12.49 -2.06 7.55
CA ALA A 136 11.51 -2.65 6.68
C ALA A 136 11.37 -1.89 5.36
N HIS A 137 11.15 -2.61 4.27
CA HIS A 137 10.86 -2.01 2.97
C HIS A 137 9.36 -2.14 2.70
N ILE A 138 8.68 -1.01 2.56
CA ILE A 138 7.24 -0.95 2.28
C ILE A 138 7.02 -0.18 0.99
N ILE A 139 6.27 -0.78 0.07
CA ILE A 139 5.83 -0.16 -1.18
C ILE A 139 4.31 -0.04 -1.09
N THR A 140 3.77 1.13 -1.38
CA THR A 140 2.33 1.32 -1.39
C THR A 140 1.87 2.18 -2.56
N THR A 141 0.76 1.79 -3.17
CA THR A 141 0.05 2.59 -4.18
C THR A 141 -0.99 3.51 -3.56
N ASN A 142 -1.13 3.50 -2.22
CA ASN A 142 -2.09 4.32 -1.49
C ASN A 142 -1.57 5.76 -1.32
N TYR A 143 -2.47 6.73 -1.40
CA TYR A 143 -2.16 8.14 -1.22
C TYR A 143 -2.16 8.58 0.24
N ASP A 144 -2.92 7.86 1.09
CA ASP A 144 -3.06 8.16 2.51
C ASP A 144 -1.73 7.99 3.27
N ARG A 145 -1.67 8.55 4.49
CA ARG A 145 -0.51 8.58 5.37
C ARG A 145 -0.67 7.68 6.60
N LEU A 146 -1.56 6.69 6.53
CA LEU A 146 -1.82 5.81 7.68
C LEU A 146 -0.61 4.94 8.03
N ILE A 147 0.21 4.58 7.04
CA ILE A 147 1.46 3.81 7.26
C ILE A 147 2.48 4.67 8.01
N GLU A 148 2.67 5.92 7.57
CA GLU A 148 3.54 6.90 8.21
C GLU A 148 3.09 7.14 9.65
N PHE A 149 1.81 7.44 9.86
CA PHE A 149 1.23 7.66 11.19
C PHE A 149 1.41 6.44 12.11
N ALA A 150 1.09 5.24 11.63
CA ALA A 150 1.26 4.01 12.40
C ALA A 150 2.73 3.77 12.79
N THR A 151 3.65 4.03 11.86
CA THR A 151 5.09 3.84 12.07
C THR A 151 5.63 4.80 13.13
N GLU A 152 5.29 6.08 13.02
CA GLU A 152 5.73 7.09 13.99
C GLU A 152 5.07 6.91 15.36
N SER A 153 3.81 6.45 15.43
CA SER A 153 3.14 6.15 16.70
C SER A 153 3.81 4.99 17.49
N GLU A 154 4.50 4.09 16.80
CA GLU A 154 5.32 3.04 17.41
C GLU A 154 6.77 3.49 17.69
N GLY A 155 7.09 4.77 17.52
CA GLY A 155 8.43 5.33 17.75
C GLY A 155 9.48 4.98 16.69
N TRP A 156 9.06 4.48 15.54
CA TRP A 156 9.95 4.19 14.41
C TRP A 156 10.14 5.41 13.52
N GLY A 157 11.21 5.42 12.73
CA GLY A 157 11.42 6.42 11.69
C GLY A 157 10.73 6.06 10.38
N VAL A 158 10.46 7.09 9.58
CA VAL A 158 9.99 6.94 8.21
C VAL A 158 11.00 7.57 7.25
N ASP A 159 11.61 6.75 6.39
CA ASP A 159 12.42 7.20 5.25
C ASP A 159 11.53 7.20 4.01
N SER A 160 10.84 8.32 3.80
CA SER A 160 9.96 8.55 2.65
C SER A 160 10.64 9.36 1.55
N MET A 161 11.95 9.57 1.64
CA MET A 161 12.73 10.45 0.76
C MET A 161 12.30 11.93 0.79
N MET A 162 11.36 12.30 1.66
CA MET A 162 10.94 13.67 1.93
C MET A 162 11.53 14.14 3.26
N VAL A 163 12.12 15.34 3.30
CA VAL A 163 12.79 15.88 4.48
C VAL A 163 12.26 17.25 4.81
N GLY A 164 11.76 17.38 6.02
CA GLY A 164 11.14 18.60 6.56
C GLY A 164 9.71 18.31 7.03
N ARG A 165 9.23 19.14 7.98
CA ARG A 165 7.90 18.97 8.59
C ARG A 165 6.85 19.91 8.01
N TYR A 166 7.20 21.20 7.95
CA TYR A 166 6.28 22.25 7.47
C TYR A 166 6.55 22.62 6.02
N TRP A 167 7.79 22.53 5.64
CA TRP A 167 8.30 22.69 4.29
C TRP A 167 9.41 21.68 4.08
N GLY A 168 9.04 20.52 3.58
CA GLY A 168 9.97 19.46 3.27
C GLY A 168 10.31 19.43 1.78
N LYS A 169 11.48 18.89 1.46
CA LYS A 169 11.94 18.71 0.08
C LYS A 169 12.20 17.24 -0.20
N HIS A 170 12.11 16.87 -1.45
CA HIS A 170 12.56 15.56 -1.90
C HIS A 170 14.08 15.50 -1.87
N ASP A 171 14.63 14.81 -0.88
CA ASP A 171 16.08 14.59 -0.68
C ASP A 171 16.30 13.16 -0.15
N PRO A 172 16.44 12.18 -1.06
CA PRO A 172 16.60 10.77 -0.69
C PRO A 172 17.83 10.46 0.15
N GLU A 173 18.92 11.23 -0.04
CA GLU A 173 20.16 11.01 0.71
C GLU A 173 20.03 11.51 2.15
N LEU A 174 19.52 12.73 2.32
CA LEU A 174 19.33 13.31 3.64
C LEU A 174 18.28 12.52 4.42
N SER A 175 17.17 12.09 3.79
CA SER A 175 16.16 11.25 4.40
C SER A 175 16.75 9.97 5.00
N SER A 176 17.57 9.27 4.24
CA SER A 176 18.26 8.06 4.71
C SER A 176 19.28 8.35 5.83
N LYS A 177 20.00 9.46 5.76
CA LYS A 177 20.95 9.89 6.81
C LYS A 177 20.23 10.20 8.13
N LEU A 178 19.02 10.74 8.10
CA LEU A 178 18.22 11.01 9.30
C LEU A 178 17.76 9.74 10.05
N MET A 179 17.88 8.57 9.43
CA MET A 179 17.63 7.30 10.11
C MET A 179 18.82 6.82 10.94
N ILE A 180 19.98 7.47 10.85
CA ILE A 180 21.15 7.16 11.68
C ILE A 180 20.91 7.73 13.09
N ARG A 181 20.97 6.86 14.10
CA ARG A 181 20.82 7.22 15.50
C ARG A 181 22.16 7.59 16.14
N ASP A 182 23.23 6.89 15.74
CA ASP A 182 24.55 7.02 16.33
C ASP A 182 25.64 6.56 15.37
N VAL A 183 26.89 6.93 15.71
CA VAL A 183 28.07 6.54 14.95
C VAL A 183 29.09 5.97 15.92
N SER A 184 29.35 4.67 15.86
CA SER A 184 30.42 4.06 16.66
C SER A 184 31.74 3.98 15.88
N ARG A 185 32.86 4.21 16.59
CA ARG A 185 34.21 3.99 16.06
C ARG A 185 34.75 2.67 16.59
N GLY A 186 34.99 1.74 15.71
CA GLY A 186 35.63 0.48 16.06
C GLY A 186 37.14 0.60 16.21
N ASN A 187 37.78 -0.44 16.72
CA ASN A 187 39.22 -0.58 16.74
C ASN A 187 39.75 -0.47 15.29
N ARG A 188 40.81 0.30 15.08
CA ARG A 188 41.40 0.62 13.77
C ARG A 188 40.67 1.71 12.95
N GLY A 189 39.83 2.56 13.60
CA GLY A 189 39.20 3.69 12.91
C GLY A 189 38.01 3.34 12.00
N ALA A 190 37.55 2.08 11.98
CA ALA A 190 36.36 1.69 11.25
C ALA A 190 35.12 2.42 11.80
N VAL A 191 34.39 3.10 10.92
CA VAL A 191 33.14 3.79 11.27
C VAL A 191 31.97 2.83 11.03
N ARG A 192 31.16 2.62 12.07
CA ARG A 192 29.93 1.85 11.99
C ARG A 192 28.74 2.76 12.27
N LEU A 193 27.83 2.87 11.30
CA LEU A 193 26.58 3.59 11.46
C LEU A 193 25.57 2.72 12.24
N ILE A 194 24.93 3.30 13.23
CA ILE A 194 23.89 2.66 14.02
C ILE A 194 22.57 3.32 13.65
N TYR A 195 21.69 2.55 13.00
CA TYR A 195 20.37 3.03 12.60
C TYR A 195 19.36 2.86 13.75
N ARG A 196 18.31 3.71 13.76
CA ARG A 196 17.08 3.46 14.51
C ARG A 196 16.17 2.48 13.77
N ASN A 197 15.19 1.91 14.45
CA ASN A 197 14.13 1.19 13.76
C ASN A 197 13.41 2.15 12.81
N HIS A 198 13.23 1.77 11.55
CA HIS A 198 12.56 2.60 10.56
C HIS A 198 12.01 1.79 9.40
N ILE A 199 11.09 2.39 8.67
CA ILE A 199 10.65 1.87 7.38
C ILE A 199 11.27 2.70 6.25
N LYS A 200 11.60 2.06 5.14
CA LYS A 200 11.83 2.69 3.84
C LYS A 200 10.52 2.62 3.08
N LEU A 201 9.88 3.77 2.91
CA LEU A 201 8.54 3.86 2.33
C LEU A 201 8.60 4.38 0.90
N PHE A 202 8.12 3.57 -0.02
CA PHE A 202 8.04 3.91 -1.43
C PHE A 202 6.59 4.11 -1.86
N LYS A 203 6.27 5.31 -2.35
CA LYS A 203 4.92 5.72 -2.80
C LYS A 203 4.96 6.12 -4.29
N PRO A 204 4.99 5.14 -5.20
CA PRO A 204 5.10 5.42 -6.64
C PRO A 204 3.88 6.17 -7.22
N HIS A 205 2.77 6.23 -6.49
CA HIS A 205 1.57 6.98 -6.88
C HIS A 205 1.40 8.31 -6.13
N GLY A 206 2.40 8.71 -5.34
CA GLY A 206 2.37 9.97 -4.60
C GLY A 206 1.70 9.88 -3.24
N SER A 207 1.46 11.04 -2.65
CA SER A 207 0.92 11.17 -1.30
C SER A 207 0.07 12.44 -1.18
N LEU A 208 -0.89 12.43 -0.26
CA LEU A 208 -1.79 13.56 0.01
C LEU A 208 -1.08 14.82 0.53
N ASP A 209 0.13 14.67 1.04
CA ASP A 209 0.96 15.74 1.58
C ASP A 209 2.10 16.18 0.64
N TRP A 210 2.14 15.67 -0.60
CA TRP A 210 3.13 16.08 -1.58
C TRP A 210 2.55 17.10 -2.57
N PHE A 211 3.35 18.12 -2.90
CA PHE A 211 2.94 19.23 -3.75
C PHE A 211 4.09 19.70 -4.62
N MET A 212 3.80 20.53 -5.62
CA MET A 212 4.84 21.25 -6.37
C MET A 212 4.99 22.68 -5.86
N ALA A 213 6.23 23.09 -5.56
CA ALA A 213 6.60 24.46 -5.34
C ALA A 213 7.50 24.94 -6.50
N GLY A 214 6.88 25.57 -7.52
CA GLY A 214 7.53 25.70 -8.83
C GLY A 214 7.85 24.33 -9.42
N ASP A 215 9.10 24.06 -9.75
CA ASP A 215 9.57 22.78 -10.30
C ASP A 215 10.11 21.82 -9.24
N THR A 216 9.93 22.12 -7.94
CA THR A 216 10.50 21.31 -6.86
C THR A 216 9.38 20.54 -6.12
N PRO A 217 9.45 19.21 -6.07
CA PRO A 217 8.56 18.42 -5.22
C PRO A 217 8.82 18.71 -3.74
N MET A 218 7.75 19.00 -3.01
CA MET A 218 7.79 19.28 -1.59
C MET A 218 6.76 18.44 -0.82
N THR A 219 6.94 18.34 0.49
CA THR A 219 5.94 17.84 1.42
C THR A 219 5.58 18.89 2.45
N SER A 220 4.34 18.87 2.94
CA SER A 220 3.89 19.72 4.05
C SER A 220 2.86 19.01 4.90
N SER A 221 3.02 19.08 6.22
CA SER A 221 1.99 18.66 7.17
C SER A 221 0.85 19.67 7.32
N MET A 222 1.01 20.87 6.74
CA MET A 222 -0.02 21.92 6.80
C MET A 222 -0.99 21.76 5.64
N ALA A 223 -2.27 22.02 5.91
CA ALA A 223 -3.27 22.16 4.87
C ALA A 223 -3.10 23.51 4.16
N PHE A 224 -3.02 23.51 2.85
CA PHE A 224 -3.06 24.70 2.00
C PHE A 224 -3.80 24.41 0.69
N SER A 225 -4.16 25.46 -0.03
CA SER A 225 -4.82 25.32 -1.33
C SER A 225 -3.80 24.90 -2.38
N GLY A 226 -3.99 23.72 -2.96
CA GLY A 226 -3.16 23.17 -4.02
C GLY A 226 -3.49 21.71 -4.25
N ASP A 227 -3.31 21.26 -5.49
CA ASP A 227 -3.52 19.87 -5.84
C ASP A 227 -2.34 19.03 -5.33
N PRO A 228 -2.58 17.96 -4.58
CA PRO A 228 -1.52 17.06 -4.16
C PRO A 228 -0.93 16.31 -5.35
N LEU A 229 0.35 15.95 -5.22
CA LEU A 229 1.04 15.09 -6.18
C LEU A 229 0.58 13.65 -5.99
N ILE A 230 -0.51 13.30 -6.68
CA ILE A 230 -1.03 11.94 -6.77
C ILE A 230 -1.23 11.53 -8.23
N ILE A 231 -1.04 10.25 -8.51
CA ILE A 231 -1.35 9.64 -9.80
C ILE A 231 -2.70 8.95 -9.70
N THR A 232 -3.72 9.57 -10.27
CA THR A 232 -5.06 8.98 -10.34
C THR A 232 -5.10 7.82 -11.35
N PRO A 233 -6.06 6.88 -11.22
CA PRO A 233 -6.29 5.86 -12.23
C PRO A 233 -6.52 6.48 -13.61
N GLY A 234 -6.04 5.82 -14.68
CA GLY A 234 -6.24 6.27 -16.07
C GLY A 234 -4.95 6.64 -16.82
N VAL A 235 -5.09 7.25 -18.00
CA VAL A 235 -3.98 7.55 -18.94
C VAL A 235 -2.99 8.59 -18.40
N GLY A 236 -3.41 9.45 -17.48
CA GLY A 236 -2.55 10.44 -16.81
C GLY A 236 -1.36 9.82 -16.06
N LYS A 237 -1.48 8.55 -15.65
CA LYS A 237 -0.40 7.74 -15.09
C LYS A 237 0.92 7.84 -15.88
N TYR A 238 0.84 7.81 -17.21
CA TYR A 238 2.03 7.78 -18.06
C TYR A 238 2.71 9.14 -18.21
N LYS A 239 2.00 10.25 -18.15
CA LYS A 239 2.58 11.59 -18.31
C LYS A 239 3.18 12.13 -17.01
N LYS A 240 2.49 11.99 -15.88
CA LYS A 240 2.93 12.53 -14.57
C LYS A 240 3.89 11.58 -13.82
N GLY A 241 3.78 10.28 -14.01
CA GLY A 241 4.59 9.28 -13.31
C GLY A 241 6.06 9.16 -13.73
N TYR A 242 6.50 9.90 -14.76
CA TYR A 242 7.91 9.91 -15.21
C TYR A 242 8.74 11.06 -14.63
N GLY A 243 8.15 11.93 -13.82
CA GLY A 243 8.86 13.01 -13.15
C GLY A 243 9.09 12.73 -11.66
N GLN A 244 10.00 13.51 -11.05
CA GLN A 244 10.20 13.45 -9.61
C GLN A 244 8.94 13.91 -8.86
N PRO A 245 8.61 13.30 -7.71
CA PRO A 245 9.36 12.26 -6.99
C PRO A 245 8.99 10.81 -7.39
N PHE A 246 7.99 10.63 -8.27
CA PHE A 246 7.36 9.34 -8.58
C PHE A 246 8.34 8.31 -9.18
N ASP A 247 9.21 8.74 -10.10
CA ASP A 247 10.21 7.92 -10.76
C ASP A 247 11.20 7.31 -9.77
N VAL A 248 11.70 8.12 -8.84
CA VAL A 248 12.65 7.68 -7.80
C VAL A 248 11.99 6.69 -6.84
N HIS A 249 10.75 6.96 -6.42
CA HIS A 249 9.99 6.04 -5.57
C HIS A 249 9.73 4.70 -6.27
N ARG A 250 9.39 4.73 -7.54
CA ARG A 250 9.17 3.52 -8.35
C ARG A 250 10.46 2.74 -8.54
N GLU A 251 11.56 3.40 -8.94
CA GLU A 251 12.85 2.76 -9.15
C GLU A 251 13.35 2.06 -7.89
N ARG A 252 13.32 2.76 -6.74
CA ARG A 252 13.76 2.18 -5.46
C ARG A 252 12.82 1.08 -4.96
N GLY A 253 11.51 1.24 -5.16
CA GLY A 253 10.53 0.20 -4.86
C GLY A 253 10.75 -1.06 -5.69
N ASN A 254 10.97 -0.90 -7.00
CA ASN A 254 11.27 -2.01 -7.90
C ASN A 254 12.58 -2.71 -7.52
N ALA A 255 13.64 -1.94 -7.22
CA ALA A 255 14.90 -2.50 -6.74
C ALA A 255 14.72 -3.28 -5.42
N ALA A 256 13.85 -2.82 -4.51
CA ALA A 256 13.53 -3.57 -3.30
C ALA A 256 12.84 -4.91 -3.64
N ILE A 257 11.86 -4.92 -4.55
CA ILE A 257 11.21 -6.16 -5.02
C ILE A 257 12.22 -7.14 -5.63
N ASP A 258 13.09 -6.65 -6.52
CA ASP A 258 14.08 -7.50 -7.21
C ASP A 258 15.05 -8.17 -6.23
N ASN A 259 15.40 -7.48 -5.13
CA ASN A 259 16.28 -7.99 -4.09
C ASN A 259 15.55 -8.74 -2.95
N ALA A 260 14.21 -8.82 -2.99
CA ALA A 260 13.44 -9.46 -1.92
C ALA A 260 13.74 -10.97 -1.80
N SER A 261 13.89 -11.46 -0.57
CA SER A 261 13.95 -12.90 -0.24
C SER A 261 12.56 -13.48 -0.02
N SER A 262 11.62 -12.65 0.41
CA SER A 262 10.20 -12.96 0.59
C SER A 262 9.34 -11.71 0.37
N ILE A 263 8.07 -11.90 0.05
CA ILE A 263 7.14 -10.81 -0.25
C ILE A 263 5.85 -11.00 0.56
N LEU A 264 5.43 -9.92 1.22
CA LEU A 264 4.12 -9.82 1.88
C LEU A 264 3.26 -8.82 1.12
N CYS A 265 2.11 -9.24 0.61
CA CYS A 265 1.13 -8.37 -0.01
C CYS A 265 -0.07 -8.20 0.92
N ILE A 266 -0.47 -6.96 1.22
CA ILE A 266 -1.62 -6.67 2.10
C ILE A 266 -2.64 -5.84 1.32
N GLY A 267 -3.83 -6.39 1.10
CA GLY A 267 -4.91 -5.71 0.41
C GLY A 267 -4.53 -5.17 -0.98
N TYR A 268 -3.59 -5.84 -1.67
CA TYR A 268 -3.09 -5.43 -2.97
C TYR A 268 -3.73 -6.24 -4.10
N GLY A 269 -4.33 -5.53 -5.06
CA GLY A 269 -5.14 -6.14 -6.12
C GLY A 269 -4.39 -6.61 -7.36
N PHE A 270 -3.09 -6.37 -7.48
CA PHE A 270 -2.27 -6.70 -8.66
C PHE A 270 -2.77 -6.04 -9.96
N ASN A 271 -3.33 -4.84 -9.85
CA ASN A 271 -3.85 -4.07 -11.00
C ASN A 271 -2.87 -2.97 -11.47
N ASP A 272 -1.75 -2.77 -10.78
CA ASP A 272 -0.75 -1.76 -11.13
C ASP A 272 0.30 -2.32 -12.08
N ASP A 273 0.23 -1.95 -13.37
CA ASP A 273 1.11 -2.48 -14.41
C ASP A 273 2.59 -2.19 -14.14
N HIS A 274 2.92 -1.04 -13.54
CA HIS A 274 4.32 -0.69 -13.26
C HIS A 274 4.94 -1.59 -12.20
N LEU A 275 4.23 -1.85 -11.09
CA LEU A 275 4.71 -2.78 -10.08
C LEU A 275 4.68 -4.23 -10.58
N GLN A 276 3.74 -4.57 -11.45
CA GLN A 276 3.63 -5.93 -11.99
C GLN A 276 4.81 -6.32 -12.88
N THR A 277 5.51 -5.36 -13.51
CA THR A 277 6.70 -5.66 -14.32
C THR A 277 7.84 -6.30 -13.50
N HIS A 278 7.92 -6.04 -12.19
CA HIS A 278 8.91 -6.61 -11.27
C HIS A 278 8.29 -7.67 -10.35
N LEU A 279 7.12 -7.39 -9.78
CA LEU A 279 6.48 -8.26 -8.79
C LEU A 279 6.05 -9.61 -9.37
N SER A 280 5.39 -9.61 -10.53
CA SER A 280 4.90 -10.86 -11.13
C SER A 280 6.02 -11.83 -11.55
N PRO A 281 7.11 -11.40 -12.23
CA PRO A 281 8.24 -12.27 -12.51
C PRO A 281 8.91 -12.80 -11.25
N LYS A 282 9.04 -11.94 -10.22
CA LYS A 282 9.65 -12.32 -8.94
C LYS A 282 8.87 -13.44 -8.24
N LEU A 283 7.53 -13.36 -8.21
CA LEU A 283 6.66 -14.37 -7.64
C LEU A 283 6.64 -15.68 -8.46
N LYS A 284 6.56 -15.56 -9.79
CA LYS A 284 6.64 -16.72 -10.70
C LYS A 284 7.99 -17.42 -10.64
N GLY A 285 9.06 -16.66 -10.37
CA GLY A 285 10.41 -17.19 -10.16
C GLY A 285 10.61 -17.97 -8.86
N GLY A 286 9.55 -18.14 -8.06
CA GLY A 286 9.56 -19.01 -6.88
C GLY A 286 9.90 -18.29 -5.57
N THR A 287 9.94 -16.96 -5.54
CA THR A 287 10.07 -16.20 -4.28
C THR A 287 8.86 -16.49 -3.39
N ARG A 288 9.13 -16.78 -2.11
CA ARG A 288 8.07 -17.03 -1.12
C ARG A 288 7.21 -15.80 -0.94
N ALA A 289 5.90 -15.96 -0.98
CA ALA A 289 4.97 -14.84 -0.81
C ALA A 289 3.74 -15.21 0.02
N LEU A 290 3.27 -14.22 0.77
CA LEU A 290 2.01 -14.25 1.51
C LEU A 290 1.13 -13.08 1.07
N LEU A 291 -0.11 -13.37 0.74
CA LEU A 291 -1.13 -12.37 0.49
C LEU A 291 -2.16 -12.39 1.64
N LEU A 292 -2.38 -11.24 2.27
CA LEU A 292 -3.47 -11.03 3.24
C LEU A 292 -4.51 -10.12 2.58
N THR A 293 -5.72 -10.63 2.36
CA THR A 293 -6.75 -9.85 1.66
C THR A 293 -8.16 -10.31 2.01
N HIS A 294 -9.10 -9.37 2.01
CA HIS A 294 -10.51 -9.71 2.15
C HIS A 294 -11.02 -10.52 0.94
N SER A 295 -10.60 -10.18 -0.27
CA SER A 295 -10.99 -10.88 -1.49
C SER A 295 -9.86 -10.84 -2.52
N LEU A 296 -9.75 -11.87 -3.35
CA LEU A 296 -8.79 -11.90 -4.47
C LEU A 296 -9.40 -11.23 -5.70
N SER A 297 -8.72 -10.24 -6.25
CA SER A 297 -9.01 -9.75 -7.59
C SER A 297 -8.74 -10.84 -8.65
N PRO A 298 -9.25 -10.73 -9.89
CA PRO A 298 -8.92 -11.64 -10.97
C PRO A 298 -7.39 -11.74 -11.22
N ASN A 299 -6.69 -10.60 -11.18
CA ASN A 299 -5.24 -10.56 -11.37
C ASN A 299 -4.49 -11.22 -10.20
N ALA A 300 -4.88 -10.94 -8.94
CA ALA A 300 -4.31 -11.60 -7.76
C ALA A 300 -4.51 -13.13 -7.82
N ARG A 301 -5.70 -13.58 -8.19
CA ARG A 301 -6.01 -15.02 -8.36
C ARG A 301 -5.11 -15.65 -9.42
N THR A 302 -4.90 -14.97 -10.54
CA THR A 302 -4.01 -15.43 -11.62
C THR A 302 -2.57 -15.55 -11.13
N VAL A 303 -2.06 -14.55 -10.39
CA VAL A 303 -0.70 -14.56 -9.85
C VAL A 303 -0.52 -15.71 -8.85
N VAL A 304 -1.45 -15.91 -7.92
CA VAL A 304 -1.41 -17.03 -6.94
C VAL A 304 -1.43 -18.36 -7.68
N ALA A 305 -2.26 -18.51 -8.70
CA ALA A 305 -2.36 -19.76 -9.47
C ALA A 305 -1.08 -20.09 -10.27
N GLN A 306 -0.28 -19.09 -10.64
CA GLN A 306 0.95 -19.22 -11.43
C GLN A 306 2.23 -19.24 -10.57
N SER A 307 2.13 -19.04 -9.26
CA SER A 307 3.29 -18.92 -8.35
C SER A 307 3.36 -20.10 -7.41
N GLN A 308 4.44 -20.89 -7.47
CA GLN A 308 4.58 -22.14 -6.71
C GLN A 308 4.65 -21.91 -5.19
N ASN A 309 5.30 -20.83 -4.74
CA ASN A 309 5.56 -20.52 -3.33
C ASN A 309 4.72 -19.35 -2.81
N CYS A 310 3.54 -19.16 -3.38
CA CYS A 310 2.61 -18.10 -2.99
C CYS A 310 1.41 -18.69 -2.25
N THR A 311 1.16 -18.20 -1.05
CA THR A 311 -0.03 -18.51 -0.24
C THR A 311 -0.87 -17.26 -0.07
N ALA A 312 -2.16 -17.33 -0.35
CA ALA A 312 -3.08 -16.26 -0.03
C ALA A 312 -4.03 -16.67 1.10
N LEU A 313 -4.22 -15.79 2.05
CA LEU A 313 -5.22 -15.89 3.11
C LEU A 313 -6.34 -14.91 2.79
N VAL A 314 -7.53 -15.46 2.58
CA VAL A 314 -8.69 -14.74 2.05
C VAL A 314 -9.87 -14.92 2.99
N ASN A 315 -10.72 -13.91 3.14
CA ASN A 315 -11.94 -14.04 3.90
C ASN A 315 -12.89 -15.05 3.25
N SER A 316 -13.49 -15.91 4.08
CA SER A 316 -14.61 -16.74 3.63
C SER A 316 -15.85 -15.88 3.39
N ALA A 317 -16.34 -15.85 2.16
CA ALA A 317 -17.58 -15.13 1.83
C ALA A 317 -18.84 -15.88 2.31
N ASP A 318 -18.70 -17.13 2.77
CA ASP A 318 -19.81 -17.93 3.28
C ASP A 318 -20.11 -17.58 4.73
N ALA A 319 -21.20 -16.84 4.96
CA ALA A 319 -21.66 -16.47 6.29
C ALA A 319 -21.98 -17.66 7.22
N LYS A 320 -22.22 -18.85 6.66
CA LYS A 320 -22.46 -20.08 7.44
C LYS A 320 -21.15 -20.74 7.88
N ASN A 321 -20.05 -20.47 7.16
CA ASN A 321 -18.74 -21.00 7.43
C ASN A 321 -17.71 -19.87 7.48
N PRO A 322 -17.78 -18.95 8.48
CA PRO A 322 -16.83 -17.86 8.59
C PRO A 322 -15.43 -18.40 8.88
N GLY A 323 -14.42 -17.74 8.32
CA GLY A 323 -13.03 -18.18 8.52
C GLY A 323 -12.08 -17.62 7.48
N THR A 324 -10.93 -18.26 7.37
CA THR A 324 -9.90 -17.93 6.38
C THR A 324 -9.81 -19.04 5.34
N ILE A 325 -9.90 -18.68 4.08
CA ILE A 325 -9.59 -19.56 2.97
C ILE A 325 -8.11 -19.44 2.66
N VAL A 326 -7.37 -20.54 2.74
CA VAL A 326 -5.98 -20.66 2.30
C VAL A 326 -6.00 -21.04 0.84
N VAL A 327 -5.44 -20.18 -0.02
CA VAL A 327 -5.37 -20.41 -1.48
C VAL A 327 -3.92 -20.65 -1.86
N ARG A 328 -3.65 -21.80 -2.52
CA ARG A 328 -2.34 -22.18 -3.07
C ARG A 328 -2.52 -22.74 -4.48
N GLY A 329 -1.97 -22.08 -5.46
CA GLY A 329 -2.23 -22.43 -6.84
C GLY A 329 -3.74 -22.40 -7.14
N LYS A 330 -4.32 -23.57 -7.41
CA LYS A 330 -5.76 -23.75 -7.65
C LYS A 330 -6.51 -24.37 -6.45
N THR A 331 -5.79 -24.71 -5.38
CA THR A 331 -6.38 -25.36 -4.19
C THR A 331 -6.85 -24.32 -3.19
N GLU A 332 -8.03 -24.52 -2.66
CA GLU A 332 -8.64 -23.69 -1.62
C GLU A 332 -8.99 -24.59 -0.42
N THR A 333 -8.54 -24.19 0.77
CA THR A 333 -8.80 -24.92 2.02
C THR A 333 -9.31 -23.95 3.08
N LEU A 334 -10.43 -24.27 3.75
CA LEU A 334 -11.01 -23.45 4.78
C LEU A 334 -10.36 -23.73 6.14
N ILE A 335 -10.01 -22.68 6.87
CA ILE A 335 -9.73 -22.70 8.30
C ILE A 335 -10.92 -22.02 8.98
N PRO A 336 -11.82 -22.76 9.61
CA PRO A 336 -13.02 -22.19 10.20
C PRO A 336 -12.71 -21.35 11.44
N SER A 337 -13.54 -20.35 11.68
CA SER A 337 -13.55 -19.52 12.89
C SER A 337 -12.27 -18.75 13.18
N VAL A 338 -11.39 -18.55 12.19
CA VAL A 338 -10.18 -17.70 12.29
C VAL A 338 -10.14 -16.69 11.15
N GLU A 339 -9.70 -15.49 11.42
CA GLU A 339 -9.66 -14.40 10.45
C GLU A 339 -8.22 -13.98 10.14
N TRP A 340 -7.37 -14.94 9.77
CA TRP A 340 -5.95 -14.67 9.45
C TRP A 340 -5.74 -13.90 8.12
N TRP A 341 -6.79 -13.66 7.37
CA TRP A 341 -6.79 -12.73 6.23
C TRP A 341 -6.70 -11.27 6.67
N ASP A 342 -7.11 -10.96 7.91
CA ASP A 342 -6.99 -9.65 8.54
C ASP A 342 -5.62 -9.51 9.22
N VAL A 343 -4.98 -8.35 9.04
CA VAL A 343 -3.59 -8.13 9.52
C VAL A 343 -3.47 -8.28 11.03
N GLU A 344 -4.39 -7.70 11.80
CA GLU A 344 -4.32 -7.75 13.27
C GLU A 344 -4.55 -9.17 13.80
N ASN A 345 -5.54 -9.85 13.24
CA ASN A 345 -5.85 -11.23 13.61
C ASN A 345 -4.77 -12.22 13.13
N PHE A 346 -4.12 -11.94 12.00
CA PHE A 346 -2.94 -12.67 11.56
C PHE A 346 -1.80 -12.55 12.55
N VAL A 347 -1.46 -11.33 12.98
CA VAL A 347 -0.41 -11.11 13.97
C VAL A 347 -0.72 -11.86 15.26
N LYS A 348 -1.92 -11.71 15.83
CA LYS A 348 -2.35 -12.39 17.06
C LYS A 348 -2.36 -13.92 16.94
N GLY A 349 -2.81 -14.45 15.79
CA GLY A 349 -3.03 -15.88 15.61
C GLY A 349 -1.82 -16.65 15.06
N VAL A 350 -0.92 -15.97 14.37
CA VAL A 350 0.22 -16.61 13.66
C VAL A 350 1.58 -16.13 14.17
N LEU A 351 1.77 -14.83 14.39
CA LEU A 351 3.09 -14.27 14.71
C LEU A 351 3.36 -14.12 16.22
N THR A 352 2.31 -13.96 17.02
CA THR A 352 2.45 -13.91 18.48
C THR A 352 2.34 -15.34 19.05
N ILE A 353 3.41 -15.81 19.70
CA ILE A 353 3.47 -17.11 20.39
C ILE A 353 3.10 -16.89 21.85
#